data_fece5446360e70223580ff0402962f2e
#
_entry.id   fece5446360e70223580ff0402962f2e
#
_cell.length_a   1.000
_cell.length_b   1.000
_cell.length_c   1.000
_cell.angle_alpha   90.00
_cell.angle_beta   90.00
_cell.angle_gamma   90.00
#
_symmetry.space_group_name_H-M   'P 1'
#
loop_
_entity.id
_entity.type
_entity.pdbx_description
1 polymer ?
#
loop_
_entity_poly.entity_id
_entity_poly.type
_entity_poly.pdbx_seq_one_letter_code
_entity_poly.pdbx_strand_id
1 'polypeptide(L)'
;MRVEFLEHLESIFSSAHRELRPRTPLPEIKVEFFPFAGLNHTARLNEGRLTVRVSDIFTEAPPEVHHSLALILLARLYRKKVDSSHHNTYRSFILQSDIQERARAIRSQRSRIQAARGSRGRHVDLEELFDRLNRHYFGGSLDKPRLSWSARKSRFVLGRYDATHHTIFVSRLFDSPVIPSYVLEYVVYHEMLHVKHQSRIRDSRMIIHTPEFKLEERSFPHYQEAKLWLKGI
;
A
#
# COMPACT_ATOMS: atom_id res chain seq x y z
N MET A 1 26.88 15.32 -7.78
CA MET A 1 25.86 14.51 -8.48
C MET A 1 24.59 14.27 -7.66
N ARG A 2 24.64 13.52 -6.51
CA ARG A 2 23.38 13.20 -5.76
C ARG A 2 22.78 14.43 -5.05
N VAL A 3 23.59 15.35 -4.56
CA VAL A 3 23.14 16.57 -3.87
C VAL A 3 22.52 17.55 -4.89
N GLU A 4 23.18 17.85 -5.97
CA GLU A 4 22.70 18.71 -7.05
C GLU A 4 21.37 18.21 -7.65
N PHE A 5 21.21 16.89 -7.75
CA PHE A 5 19.98 16.31 -8.25
C PHE A 5 18.80 16.47 -7.27
N LEU A 6 19.04 16.38 -5.96
CA LEU A 6 18.02 16.63 -4.93
C LEU A 6 17.64 18.11 -4.87
N GLU A 7 18.61 19.04 -4.99
CA GLU A 7 18.36 20.47 -5.08
C GLU A 7 17.52 20.82 -6.32
N HIS A 8 17.81 20.18 -7.45
CA HIS A 8 17.00 20.33 -8.66
C HIS A 8 15.56 19.82 -8.43
N LEU A 9 15.39 18.69 -7.76
CA LEU A 9 14.06 18.15 -7.45
C LEU A 9 13.29 19.08 -6.48
N GLU A 10 13.96 19.65 -5.47
CA GLU A 10 13.38 20.65 -4.57
C GLU A 10 12.95 21.93 -5.32
N SER A 11 13.72 22.35 -6.33
CA SER A 11 13.34 23.48 -7.19
C SER A 11 12.08 23.19 -8.01
N ILE A 12 11.92 21.95 -8.51
CA ILE A 12 10.71 21.51 -9.21
C ILE A 12 9.49 21.58 -8.29
N PHE A 13 9.59 21.07 -7.05
CA PHE A 13 8.50 21.17 -6.08
C PHE A 13 8.21 22.61 -5.66
N SER A 14 9.22 23.46 -5.59
CA SER A 14 9.07 24.90 -5.33
C SER A 14 8.30 25.59 -6.45
N SER A 15 8.63 25.27 -7.71
CA SER A 15 7.92 25.77 -8.89
C SER A 15 6.45 25.32 -8.89
N ALA A 16 6.21 24.04 -8.68
CA ALA A 16 4.86 23.48 -8.60
C ALA A 16 4.03 24.09 -7.43
N HIS A 17 4.66 24.40 -6.30
CA HIS A 17 3.98 25.13 -5.22
C HIS A 17 3.55 26.52 -5.66
N ARG A 18 4.43 27.30 -6.27
CA ARG A 18 4.12 28.64 -6.77
C ARG A 18 3.01 28.64 -7.81
N GLU A 19 3.00 27.64 -8.68
CA GLU A 19 1.95 27.47 -9.68
C GLU A 19 0.58 27.22 -9.04
N LEU A 20 0.51 26.32 -8.06
CA LEU A 20 -0.75 25.96 -7.40
C LEU A 20 -1.20 26.97 -6.34
N ARG A 21 -0.24 27.70 -5.74
CA ARG A 21 -0.49 28.64 -4.63
C ARG A 21 0.36 29.92 -4.76
N PRO A 22 0.17 30.75 -5.79
CA PRO A 22 1.04 31.91 -6.08
C PRO A 22 1.02 32.98 -4.98
N ARG A 23 -0.02 33.02 -4.13
CA ARG A 23 -0.18 34.00 -3.06
C ARG A 23 0.19 33.46 -1.67
N THR A 24 0.73 32.25 -1.58
CA THR A 24 1.09 31.62 -0.31
C THR A 24 2.59 31.59 -0.16
N PRO A 25 3.17 31.88 1.02
CA PRO A 25 4.58 31.76 1.26
C PRO A 25 5.10 30.38 0.90
N LEU A 26 6.29 30.30 0.34
CA LEU A 26 6.95 29.03 0.01
C LEU A 26 7.34 28.34 1.32
N PRO A 27 6.89 27.11 1.58
CA PRO A 27 7.34 26.35 2.73
C PRO A 27 8.80 25.94 2.58
N GLU A 28 9.44 25.55 3.68
CA GLU A 28 10.71 24.84 3.61
C GLU A 28 10.45 23.48 2.95
N ILE A 29 11.03 23.25 1.76
CA ILE A 29 10.79 22.02 0.99
C ILE A 29 11.99 21.09 1.17
N LYS A 30 11.69 19.85 1.62
CA LYS A 30 12.66 18.76 1.66
C LYS A 30 12.16 17.61 0.82
N VAL A 31 12.93 17.21 -0.20
CA VAL A 31 12.63 16.07 -1.06
C VAL A 31 13.67 14.98 -0.85
N GLU A 32 13.21 13.74 -0.72
CA GLU A 32 14.10 12.59 -0.64
C GLU A 32 13.58 11.42 -1.48
N PHE A 33 14.50 10.67 -2.10
CA PHE A 33 14.16 9.37 -2.63
C PHE A 33 14.04 8.38 -1.51
N PHE A 34 12.92 7.68 -1.51
CA PHE A 34 12.62 6.69 -0.48
C PHE A 34 12.38 5.33 -1.13
N PRO A 35 12.99 4.25 -0.59
CA PRO A 35 12.83 2.93 -1.15
C PRO A 35 11.44 2.36 -0.83
N PHE A 36 10.40 2.86 -1.48
CA PHE A 36 9.05 2.31 -1.38
C PHE A 36 8.95 0.92 -2.01
N ALA A 37 8.00 0.10 -1.56
CA ALA A 37 7.73 -1.21 -2.15
C ALA A 37 7.09 -1.15 -3.55
N GLY A 38 7.22 -0.03 -4.25
CA GLY A 38 6.64 0.21 -5.58
C GLY A 38 6.60 1.69 -5.89
N LEU A 39 5.69 2.07 -6.80
CA LEU A 39 5.53 3.43 -7.33
C LEU A 39 4.74 4.35 -6.37
N ASN A 40 5.09 4.34 -5.10
CA ASN A 40 4.41 5.17 -4.09
C ASN A 40 5.19 6.47 -3.84
N HIS A 41 4.45 7.53 -3.55
CA HIS A 41 5.00 8.82 -3.18
C HIS A 41 4.19 9.42 -2.04
N THR A 42 4.81 10.25 -1.22
CA THR A 42 4.11 10.97 -0.14
C THR A 42 4.53 12.44 -0.11
N ALA A 43 3.56 13.32 0.19
CA ALA A 43 3.82 14.72 0.50
C ALA A 43 3.08 15.08 1.79
N ARG A 44 3.78 15.70 2.73
CA ARG A 44 3.23 16.13 4.02
C ARG A 44 3.67 17.55 4.31
N LEU A 45 2.73 18.39 4.69
CA LEU A 45 2.98 19.77 5.11
C LEU A 45 2.66 19.89 6.60
N ASN A 46 3.68 20.16 7.40
CA ASN A 46 3.57 20.41 8.84
C ASN A 46 4.37 21.66 9.19
N GLU A 47 3.76 22.60 9.91
CA GLU A 47 4.43 23.78 10.48
C GLU A 47 5.35 24.52 9.49
N GLY A 48 4.85 24.71 8.24
CA GLY A 48 5.60 25.41 7.21
C GLY A 48 6.69 24.58 6.52
N ARG A 49 6.85 23.31 6.86
CA ARG A 49 7.78 22.38 6.22
C ARG A 49 7.05 21.36 5.37
N LEU A 50 7.36 21.32 4.09
CA LEU A 50 6.88 20.35 3.11
C LEU A 50 7.91 19.22 2.95
N THR A 51 7.57 18.04 3.48
CA THR A 51 8.39 16.83 3.31
C THR A 51 7.80 15.96 2.21
N VAL A 52 8.60 15.70 1.18
CA VAL A 52 8.21 14.87 0.04
C VAL A 52 9.12 13.66 -0.03
N ARG A 53 8.50 12.48 -0.17
CA ARG A 53 9.20 11.22 -0.43
C ARG A 53 8.76 10.68 -1.77
N VAL A 54 9.71 10.56 -2.68
CA VAL A 54 9.53 10.02 -4.03
C VAL A 54 10.11 8.60 -4.08
N SER A 55 9.46 7.67 -4.78
CA SER A 55 10.04 6.34 -4.98
C SER A 55 11.40 6.45 -5.69
N ASP A 56 12.39 5.69 -5.23
CA ASP A 56 13.71 5.58 -5.81
C ASP A 56 13.72 5.07 -7.26
N ILE A 57 12.63 4.43 -7.71
CA ILE A 57 12.40 4.07 -9.12
C ILE A 57 12.40 5.32 -10.02
N PHE A 58 12.05 6.50 -9.47
CA PHE A 58 11.99 7.76 -10.19
C PHE A 58 13.31 8.52 -10.23
N THR A 59 14.41 7.96 -9.71
CA THR A 59 15.72 8.62 -9.72
C THR A 59 16.17 9.02 -11.13
N GLU A 60 15.85 8.21 -12.14
CA GLU A 60 16.22 8.45 -13.54
C GLU A 60 15.04 8.97 -14.38
N ALA A 61 13.94 9.38 -13.74
CA ALA A 61 12.79 9.90 -14.46
C ALA A 61 13.10 11.25 -15.12
N PRO A 62 12.56 11.53 -16.31
CA PRO A 62 12.72 12.83 -16.97
C PRO A 62 12.17 13.99 -16.13
N PRO A 63 12.72 15.23 -16.30
CA PRO A 63 12.26 16.39 -15.54
C PRO A 63 10.77 16.69 -15.66
N GLU A 64 10.16 16.47 -16.83
CA GLU A 64 8.72 16.64 -17.07
C GLU A 64 7.86 15.65 -16.26
N VAL A 65 8.40 14.45 -15.99
CA VAL A 65 7.73 13.46 -15.13
C VAL A 65 7.81 13.90 -13.67
N HIS A 66 8.96 14.40 -13.23
CA HIS A 66 9.12 14.95 -11.89
C HIS A 66 8.22 16.17 -11.65
N HIS A 67 8.13 17.09 -12.63
CA HIS A 67 7.24 18.24 -12.57
C HIS A 67 5.76 17.82 -12.49
N SER A 68 5.34 16.89 -13.35
CA SER A 68 3.98 16.35 -13.34
C SER A 68 3.68 15.67 -12.02
N LEU A 69 4.59 14.88 -11.48
CA LEU A 69 4.47 14.25 -10.16
C LEU A 69 4.33 15.29 -9.05
N ALA A 70 5.14 16.37 -9.07
CA ALA A 70 5.08 17.44 -8.08
C ALA A 70 3.71 18.11 -8.08
N LEU A 71 3.19 18.48 -9.27
CA LEU A 71 1.85 19.06 -9.41
C LEU A 71 0.76 18.12 -8.90
N ILE A 72 0.80 16.84 -9.27
CA ILE A 72 -0.18 15.84 -8.81
C ILE A 72 -0.18 15.71 -7.29
N LEU A 73 0.99 15.59 -6.66
CA LEU A 73 1.10 15.42 -5.21
C LEU A 73 0.66 16.66 -4.45
N LEU A 74 1.10 17.84 -4.90
CA LEU A 74 0.77 19.10 -4.25
C LEU A 74 -0.69 19.50 -4.49
N ALA A 75 -1.25 19.26 -5.68
CA ALA A 75 -2.67 19.48 -5.94
C ALA A 75 -3.54 18.63 -5.01
N ARG A 76 -3.19 17.36 -4.81
CA ARG A 76 -3.87 16.49 -3.84
C ARG A 76 -3.76 17.04 -2.41
N LEU A 77 -2.56 17.48 -2.00
CA LEU A 77 -2.31 18.04 -0.67
C LEU A 77 -3.12 19.33 -0.43
N TYR A 78 -3.20 20.20 -1.45
CA TYR A 78 -3.87 21.51 -1.39
C TYR A 78 -5.34 21.47 -1.81
N ARG A 79 -5.89 20.29 -2.13
CA ARG A 79 -7.25 20.10 -2.65
C ARG A 79 -7.54 20.96 -3.89
N LYS A 80 -6.57 21.03 -4.79
CA LYS A 80 -6.64 21.72 -6.07
C LYS A 80 -6.83 20.73 -7.20
N LYS A 81 -7.32 21.21 -8.34
CA LYS A 81 -7.31 20.45 -9.59
C LYS A 81 -5.97 20.67 -10.31
N VAL A 82 -5.56 19.68 -11.05
CA VAL A 82 -4.38 19.73 -11.94
C VAL A 82 -4.83 19.28 -13.33
N ASP A 83 -4.20 19.81 -14.36
CA ASP A 83 -4.51 19.46 -15.74
C ASP A 83 -4.28 17.96 -15.99
N SER A 84 -5.13 17.37 -16.81
CA SER A 84 -5.09 15.94 -17.14
C SER A 84 -3.80 15.54 -17.88
N SER A 85 -3.14 16.47 -18.58
CA SER A 85 -1.86 16.23 -19.25
C SER A 85 -0.79 15.72 -18.29
N HIS A 86 -0.72 16.28 -17.07
CA HIS A 86 0.23 15.83 -16.04
C HIS A 86 -0.05 14.40 -15.57
N HIS A 87 -1.33 14.03 -15.44
CA HIS A 87 -1.70 12.64 -15.17
C HIS A 87 -1.30 11.70 -16.31
N ASN A 88 -1.43 12.15 -17.56
CA ASN A 88 -1.03 11.38 -18.73
C ASN A 88 0.49 11.20 -18.80
N THR A 89 1.27 12.28 -18.59
CA THR A 89 2.75 12.23 -18.55
C THR A 89 3.23 11.26 -17.48
N TYR A 90 2.72 11.40 -16.26
CA TYR A 90 3.04 10.47 -15.17
C TYR A 90 2.65 9.03 -15.51
N ARG A 91 1.44 8.83 -16.03
CA ARG A 91 0.93 7.50 -16.40
C ARG A 91 1.75 6.84 -17.50
N SER A 92 2.11 7.58 -18.54
CA SER A 92 2.93 7.06 -19.64
C SER A 92 4.30 6.58 -19.15
N PHE A 93 4.92 7.30 -18.21
CA PHE A 93 6.18 6.89 -17.60
C PHE A 93 6.03 5.61 -16.78
N ILE A 94 5.03 5.54 -15.88
CA ILE A 94 4.87 4.36 -15.01
C ILE A 94 4.42 3.10 -15.76
N LEU A 95 3.90 3.24 -16.99
CA LEU A 95 3.49 2.10 -17.82
C LEU A 95 4.63 1.55 -18.69
N GLN A 96 5.81 2.17 -18.72
CA GLN A 96 6.97 1.64 -19.40
C GLN A 96 7.36 0.27 -18.83
N SER A 97 7.73 -0.65 -19.71
CA SER A 97 8.01 -2.05 -19.33
C SER A 97 9.12 -2.20 -18.30
N ASP A 98 10.22 -1.46 -18.48
CA ASP A 98 11.37 -1.42 -17.56
C ASP A 98 11.00 -0.88 -16.17
N ILE A 99 10.17 0.18 -16.11
CA ILE A 99 9.68 0.74 -14.84
C ILE A 99 8.78 -0.27 -14.12
N GLN A 100 7.91 -0.96 -14.86
CA GLN A 100 7.05 -2.01 -14.31
C GLN A 100 7.85 -3.22 -13.83
N GLU A 101 8.87 -3.63 -14.55
CA GLU A 101 9.77 -4.73 -14.16
C GLU A 101 10.57 -4.37 -12.91
N ARG A 102 11.16 -3.17 -12.84
CA ARG A 102 11.84 -2.68 -11.63
C ARG A 102 10.90 -2.65 -10.43
N ALA A 103 9.68 -2.16 -10.60
CA ALA A 103 8.68 -2.13 -9.54
C ALA A 103 8.24 -3.53 -9.09
N ARG A 104 8.14 -4.49 -10.02
CA ARG A 104 7.86 -5.91 -9.70
C ARG A 104 9.02 -6.56 -8.94
N ALA A 105 10.26 -6.34 -9.39
CA ALA A 105 11.45 -6.90 -8.75
C ALA A 105 11.58 -6.43 -7.29
N ILE A 106 11.41 -5.13 -7.04
CA ILE A 106 11.45 -4.55 -5.69
C ILE A 106 10.33 -5.14 -4.82
N ARG A 107 9.10 -5.24 -5.33
CA ARG A 107 7.99 -5.86 -4.59
C ARG A 107 8.26 -7.31 -4.27
N SER A 108 8.78 -8.07 -5.24
CA SER A 108 9.14 -9.48 -5.08
C SER A 108 10.20 -9.67 -4.00
N GLN A 109 11.30 -8.92 -4.07
CA GLN A 109 12.37 -9.01 -3.09
C GLN A 109 11.87 -8.71 -1.67
N ARG A 110 11.05 -7.67 -1.50
CA ARG A 110 10.49 -7.32 -0.19
C ARG A 110 9.51 -8.34 0.33
N SER A 111 8.68 -8.89 -0.54
CA SER A 111 7.74 -9.95 -0.18
C SER A 111 8.50 -11.19 0.31
N ARG A 112 9.60 -11.59 -0.34
CA ARG A 112 10.47 -12.69 0.10
C ARG A 112 11.09 -12.43 1.49
N ILE A 113 11.65 -11.24 1.70
CA ILE A 113 12.25 -10.85 3.00
C ILE A 113 11.18 -10.84 4.10
N GLN A 114 9.97 -10.39 3.80
CA GLN A 114 8.88 -10.37 4.76
C GLN A 114 8.36 -11.78 5.04
N ALA A 115 8.22 -12.64 4.03
CA ALA A 115 7.80 -14.03 4.16
C ALA A 115 8.78 -14.89 4.98
N ALA A 116 10.07 -14.54 4.98
CA ALA A 116 11.09 -15.22 5.78
C ALA A 116 10.88 -15.09 7.31
N ARG A 117 9.99 -14.21 7.77
CA ARG A 117 9.70 -14.00 9.21
C ARG A 117 8.80 -15.07 9.82
N GLY A 118 8.14 -15.87 8.99
CA GLY A 118 7.33 -17.00 9.39
C GLY A 118 5.95 -16.65 9.97
N SER A 119 5.19 -17.70 10.19
CA SER A 119 3.81 -17.68 10.70
C SER A 119 3.73 -17.62 12.22
N ARG A 120 4.78 -18.07 12.92
CA ARG A 120 4.77 -18.19 14.38
C ARG A 120 4.96 -16.84 15.03
N GLY A 121 3.93 -16.38 15.71
CA GLY A 121 3.95 -15.19 16.57
C GLY A 121 4.40 -15.51 17.99
N ARG A 122 4.29 -14.53 18.87
CA ARG A 122 4.50 -14.72 20.32
C ARG A 122 3.30 -15.39 20.98
N HIS A 123 2.10 -15.09 20.51
CA HIS A 123 0.83 -15.53 21.09
C HIS A 123 0.01 -16.39 20.13
N VAL A 124 0.16 -16.19 18.82
CA VAL A 124 -0.64 -16.88 17.82
C VAL A 124 0.24 -17.45 16.70
N ASP A 125 -0.04 -18.68 16.31
CA ASP A 125 0.47 -19.28 15.07
C ASP A 125 -0.56 -19.10 13.95
N LEU A 126 -0.17 -18.38 12.90
CA LEU A 126 -1.05 -18.11 11.76
C LEU A 126 -1.38 -19.37 10.96
N GLU A 127 -0.52 -20.40 10.99
CA GLU A 127 -0.80 -21.65 10.28
C GLU A 127 -1.92 -22.43 10.95
N GLU A 128 -1.85 -22.56 12.26
CA GLU A 128 -2.91 -23.21 13.03
C GLU A 128 -4.24 -22.45 12.87
N LEU A 129 -4.16 -21.11 12.91
CA LEU A 129 -5.33 -20.26 12.70
C LEU A 129 -5.92 -20.45 11.30
N PHE A 130 -5.08 -20.41 10.25
CA PHE A 130 -5.51 -20.63 8.88
C PHE A 130 -6.19 -21.99 8.70
N ASP A 131 -5.56 -23.06 9.19
CA ASP A 131 -6.09 -24.41 9.06
C ASP A 131 -7.44 -24.57 9.75
N ARG A 132 -7.63 -23.95 10.91
CA ARG A 132 -8.91 -23.92 11.62
C ARG A 132 -9.98 -23.18 10.80
N LEU A 133 -9.68 -21.99 10.30
CA LEU A 133 -10.60 -21.18 9.49
C LEU A 133 -10.91 -21.86 8.15
N ASN A 134 -9.89 -22.47 7.50
CA ASN A 134 -10.07 -23.16 6.24
C ASN A 134 -11.05 -24.36 6.40
N ARG A 135 -10.87 -25.17 7.41
CA ARG A 135 -11.81 -26.25 7.69
C ARG A 135 -13.21 -25.75 7.98
N HIS A 136 -13.32 -24.69 8.77
CA HIS A 136 -14.62 -24.19 9.23
C HIS A 136 -15.42 -23.46 8.15
N TYR A 137 -14.79 -22.59 7.37
CA TYR A 137 -15.48 -21.71 6.42
C TYR A 137 -15.33 -22.13 4.96
N PHE A 138 -14.31 -22.92 4.63
CA PHE A 138 -14.00 -23.29 3.24
C PHE A 138 -13.95 -24.80 3.02
N GLY A 139 -14.39 -25.61 4.00
CA GLY A 139 -14.39 -27.07 3.90
C GLY A 139 -12.99 -27.67 3.69
N GLY A 140 -11.93 -26.96 4.06
CA GLY A 140 -10.54 -27.37 3.86
C GLY A 140 -10.04 -27.25 2.41
N SER A 141 -10.83 -26.60 1.53
CA SER A 141 -10.57 -26.61 0.07
C SER A 141 -9.62 -25.52 -0.41
N LEU A 142 -9.28 -24.51 0.42
CA LEU A 142 -8.36 -23.45 0.01
C LEU A 142 -6.93 -23.95 -0.03
N ASP A 143 -6.26 -23.69 -1.15
CA ASP A 143 -4.82 -23.85 -1.25
C ASP A 143 -4.10 -22.94 -0.24
N LYS A 144 -3.25 -23.56 0.60
CA LYS A 144 -2.63 -22.87 1.73
C LYS A 144 -1.50 -21.96 1.25
N PRO A 145 -1.65 -20.62 1.38
CA PRO A 145 -0.58 -19.69 1.08
C PRO A 145 0.49 -19.74 2.17
N ARG A 146 1.65 -19.19 1.90
CA ARG A 146 2.60 -18.87 2.95
C ARG A 146 1.98 -17.84 3.90
N LEU A 147 2.21 -18.01 5.19
CA LEU A 147 1.69 -17.12 6.21
C LEU A 147 2.84 -16.42 6.92
N SER A 148 2.73 -15.13 7.13
CA SER A 148 3.80 -14.38 7.77
C SER A 148 3.28 -13.17 8.54
N TRP A 149 3.86 -12.97 9.71
CA TRP A 149 3.68 -11.73 10.46
C TRP A 149 4.44 -10.58 9.81
N SER A 150 3.85 -9.39 9.80
CA SER A 150 4.54 -8.17 9.36
C SER A 150 5.71 -7.81 10.29
N ALA A 151 6.67 -7.02 9.77
CA ALA A 151 7.81 -6.56 10.55
C ALA A 151 7.43 -5.64 11.71
N ARG A 152 6.44 -4.81 11.48
CA ARG A 152 6.02 -3.75 12.40
C ARG A 152 4.53 -3.89 12.70
N LYS A 153 4.13 -3.42 13.86
CA LYS A 153 2.72 -3.22 14.20
C LYS A 153 2.17 -2.12 13.29
N SER A 154 1.21 -2.45 12.44
CA SER A 154 0.56 -1.49 11.54
C SER A 154 -0.91 -1.39 11.87
N ARG A 155 -1.43 -0.16 11.96
CA ARG A 155 -2.86 0.15 12.08
C ARG A 155 -3.49 0.48 10.72
N PHE A 156 -2.69 0.69 9.68
CA PHE A 156 -3.15 1.05 8.34
C PHE A 156 -3.23 -0.14 7.38
N VAL A 157 -2.29 -1.08 7.50
CA VAL A 157 -2.30 -2.33 6.74
C VAL A 157 -2.42 -3.46 7.75
N LEU A 158 -3.63 -3.96 7.88
CA LEU A 158 -4.00 -4.97 8.89
C LEU A 158 -3.69 -6.38 8.39
N GLY A 159 -4.00 -6.64 7.13
CA GLY A 159 -3.67 -7.84 6.39
C GLY A 159 -3.34 -7.49 4.94
N ARG A 160 -2.74 -8.42 4.21
CA ARG A 160 -2.50 -8.32 2.78
C ARG A 160 -2.22 -9.68 2.17
N TYR A 161 -3.00 -10.07 1.16
CA TYR A 161 -2.67 -11.19 0.30
C TYR A 161 -1.79 -10.74 -0.86
N ASP A 162 -0.67 -11.42 -1.08
CA ASP A 162 0.22 -11.24 -2.22
C ASP A 162 0.04 -12.42 -3.17
N ALA A 163 -0.76 -12.21 -4.21
CA ALA A 163 -1.06 -13.24 -5.20
C ALA A 163 0.18 -13.69 -6.00
N THR A 164 1.18 -12.82 -6.17
CA THR A 164 2.40 -13.15 -6.92
C THR A 164 3.25 -14.21 -6.20
N HIS A 165 3.27 -14.15 -4.86
CA HIS A 165 4.07 -15.08 -4.04
C HIS A 165 3.19 -16.02 -3.23
N HIS A 166 1.89 -16.02 -3.49
CA HIS A 166 0.91 -16.81 -2.76
C HIS A 166 1.16 -16.73 -1.24
N THR A 167 1.11 -15.50 -0.69
CA THR A 167 1.49 -15.22 0.70
C THR A 167 0.49 -14.29 1.37
N ILE A 168 0.00 -14.64 2.54
CA ILE A 168 -0.77 -13.77 3.42
C ILE A 168 0.15 -13.16 4.47
N PHE A 169 0.15 -11.85 4.56
CA PHE A 169 0.81 -11.08 5.61
C PHE A 169 -0.23 -10.52 6.57
N VAL A 170 0.02 -10.68 7.86
CA VAL A 170 -0.84 -10.14 8.93
C VAL A 170 -0.06 -9.16 9.78
N SER A 171 -0.67 -8.05 10.16
CA SER A 171 -0.03 -7.07 11.04
C SER A 171 0.31 -7.69 12.38
N ARG A 172 1.59 -7.55 12.82
CA ARG A 172 2.03 -7.98 14.15
C ARG A 172 1.31 -7.25 15.31
N LEU A 173 0.51 -6.24 14.98
CA LEU A 173 -0.42 -5.64 15.94
C LEU A 173 -1.32 -6.70 16.60
N PHE A 174 -1.76 -7.68 15.79
CA PHE A 174 -2.69 -8.72 16.24
C PHE A 174 -2.05 -9.88 16.99
N ASP A 175 -0.72 -9.96 17.06
CA ASP A 175 -0.01 -10.93 17.89
C ASP A 175 0.03 -10.47 19.35
N SER A 176 -1.14 -10.41 19.98
CA SER A 176 -1.33 -9.85 21.31
C SER A 176 -2.56 -10.47 21.99
N PRO A 177 -2.46 -10.85 23.29
CA PRO A 177 -3.58 -11.45 24.02
C PRO A 177 -4.71 -10.45 24.35
N VAL A 178 -4.44 -9.15 24.22
CA VAL A 178 -5.42 -8.09 24.51
C VAL A 178 -6.43 -7.92 23.36
N ILE A 179 -6.06 -8.38 22.16
CA ILE A 179 -6.93 -8.26 20.98
C ILE A 179 -7.88 -9.46 20.98
N PRO A 180 -9.21 -9.23 20.87
CA PRO A 180 -10.16 -10.31 20.78
C PRO A 180 -9.88 -11.24 19.59
N SER A 181 -9.94 -12.56 19.80
CA SER A 181 -9.57 -13.57 18.79
C SER A 181 -10.37 -13.40 17.50
N TYR A 182 -11.67 -13.09 17.62
CA TYR A 182 -12.53 -12.89 16.44
C TYR A 182 -12.08 -11.76 15.52
N VAL A 183 -11.34 -10.76 16.05
CA VAL A 183 -10.81 -9.65 15.23
C VAL A 183 -9.67 -10.16 14.35
N LEU A 184 -8.72 -10.90 14.91
CA LEU A 184 -7.64 -11.53 14.14
C LEU A 184 -8.20 -12.57 13.17
N GLU A 185 -9.15 -13.39 13.61
CA GLU A 185 -9.83 -14.38 12.77
C GLU A 185 -10.51 -13.71 11.56
N TYR A 186 -11.20 -12.59 11.77
CA TYR A 186 -11.80 -11.82 10.71
C TYR A 186 -10.76 -11.27 9.71
N VAL A 187 -9.64 -10.72 10.21
CA VAL A 187 -8.57 -10.21 9.33
C VAL A 187 -7.98 -11.33 8.48
N VAL A 188 -7.70 -12.49 9.08
CA VAL A 188 -7.17 -13.65 8.34
C VAL A 188 -8.21 -14.19 7.36
N TYR A 189 -9.47 -14.31 7.77
CA TYR A 189 -10.59 -14.72 6.91
C TYR A 189 -10.73 -13.79 5.69
N HIS A 190 -10.63 -12.47 5.88
CA HIS A 190 -10.65 -11.50 4.79
C HIS A 190 -9.54 -11.76 3.77
N GLU A 191 -8.33 -12.03 4.23
CA GLU A 191 -7.21 -12.36 3.33
C GLU A 191 -7.38 -13.74 2.65
N MET A 192 -8.02 -14.69 3.33
CA MET A 192 -8.39 -15.99 2.75
C MET A 192 -9.42 -15.84 1.63
N LEU A 193 -10.34 -14.88 1.75
CA LEU A 193 -11.26 -14.57 0.66
C LEU A 193 -10.53 -14.03 -0.58
N HIS A 194 -9.40 -13.33 -0.43
CA HIS A 194 -8.56 -12.95 -1.57
C HIS A 194 -7.87 -14.14 -2.24
N VAL A 195 -7.59 -15.23 -1.50
CA VAL A 195 -7.12 -16.48 -2.08
C VAL A 195 -8.22 -17.14 -2.92
N LYS A 196 -9.46 -17.14 -2.42
CA LYS A 196 -10.63 -17.74 -3.08
C LYS A 196 -11.11 -16.90 -4.28
N HIS A 197 -11.24 -15.60 -4.11
CA HIS A 197 -11.80 -14.69 -5.08
C HIS A 197 -10.69 -13.91 -5.81
N GLN A 198 -10.37 -14.32 -7.03
CA GLN A 198 -9.41 -13.57 -7.85
C GLN A 198 -9.97 -12.19 -8.21
N SER A 199 -9.07 -11.20 -8.24
CA SER A 199 -9.43 -9.86 -8.73
C SER A 199 -9.86 -9.93 -10.20
N ARG A 200 -10.90 -9.15 -10.55
CA ARG A 200 -11.41 -9.05 -11.93
C ARG A 200 -11.14 -7.67 -12.50
N ILE A 201 -10.86 -7.60 -13.79
CA ILE A 201 -10.78 -6.32 -14.50
C ILE A 201 -12.13 -6.06 -15.14
N ARG A 202 -12.74 -4.92 -14.80
CA ARG A 202 -13.97 -4.42 -15.43
C ARG A 202 -13.76 -2.95 -15.80
N ASP A 203 -14.06 -2.57 -17.04
CA ASP A 203 -13.94 -1.20 -17.55
C ASP A 203 -12.55 -0.59 -17.26
N SER A 204 -11.48 -1.35 -17.51
CA SER A 204 -10.08 -0.98 -17.23
C SER A 204 -9.76 -0.71 -15.75
N ARG A 205 -10.65 -1.09 -14.84
CA ARG A 205 -10.45 -0.99 -13.38
C ARG A 205 -10.33 -2.37 -12.75
N MET A 206 -9.34 -2.54 -11.89
CA MET A 206 -9.20 -3.77 -11.10
C MET A 206 -10.18 -3.73 -9.94
N ILE A 207 -11.12 -4.68 -9.91
CA ILE A 207 -12.05 -4.90 -8.80
C ILE A 207 -11.46 -6.01 -7.93
N ILE A 208 -11.03 -5.66 -6.74
CA ILE A 208 -10.42 -6.58 -5.78
C ILE A 208 -11.51 -7.20 -4.90
N HIS A 209 -12.44 -6.39 -4.38
CA HIS A 209 -13.58 -6.84 -3.58
C HIS A 209 -14.84 -6.91 -4.45
N THR A 210 -15.04 -8.06 -5.09
CA THR A 210 -16.22 -8.31 -5.95
C THR A 210 -17.51 -8.39 -5.12
N PRO A 211 -18.70 -8.35 -5.74
CA PRO A 211 -19.97 -8.56 -5.00
C PRO A 211 -19.98 -9.88 -4.24
N GLU A 212 -19.48 -10.95 -4.85
CA GLU A 212 -19.40 -12.30 -4.24
C GLU A 212 -18.47 -12.29 -3.03
N PHE A 213 -17.30 -11.63 -3.14
CA PHE A 213 -16.38 -11.42 -2.02
C PHE A 213 -17.09 -10.73 -0.84
N LYS A 214 -17.79 -9.63 -1.11
CA LYS A 214 -18.48 -8.84 -0.08
C LYS A 214 -19.63 -9.60 0.57
N LEU A 215 -20.32 -10.43 -0.19
CA LEU A 215 -21.38 -11.27 0.33
C LEU A 215 -20.81 -12.29 1.32
N GLU A 216 -19.76 -12.98 0.92
CA GLU A 216 -19.10 -14.00 1.75
C GLU A 216 -18.39 -13.37 2.95
N GLU A 217 -17.75 -12.20 2.80
CA GLU A 217 -17.15 -11.45 3.91
C GLU A 217 -18.18 -11.13 5.01
N ARG A 218 -19.40 -10.76 4.63
CA ARG A 218 -20.49 -10.45 5.56
C ARG A 218 -21.05 -11.68 6.27
N SER A 219 -20.81 -12.88 5.76
CA SER A 219 -21.23 -14.12 6.41
C SER A 219 -20.36 -14.54 7.59
N PHE A 220 -19.24 -13.84 7.82
CA PHE A 220 -18.42 -14.08 9.02
C PHE A 220 -19.24 -13.75 10.28
N PRO A 221 -19.36 -14.66 11.26
CA PRO A 221 -20.27 -14.48 12.40
C PRO A 221 -20.10 -13.18 13.18
N HIS A 222 -18.87 -12.75 13.38
CA HIS A 222 -18.52 -11.51 14.10
C HIS A 222 -18.13 -10.36 13.16
N TYR A 223 -18.71 -10.32 11.95
CA TYR A 223 -18.38 -9.31 10.96
C TYR A 223 -18.57 -7.89 11.48
N GLN A 224 -19.72 -7.60 12.07
CA GLN A 224 -20.05 -6.24 12.53
C GLN A 224 -19.15 -5.82 13.71
N GLU A 225 -18.97 -6.71 14.69
CA GLU A 225 -18.15 -6.48 15.87
C GLU A 225 -16.68 -6.27 15.50
N ALA A 226 -16.15 -7.11 14.61
CA ALA A 226 -14.78 -6.97 14.11
C ALA A 226 -14.58 -5.66 13.35
N LYS A 227 -15.52 -5.27 12.47
CA LYS A 227 -15.48 -3.99 11.75
C LYS A 227 -15.56 -2.80 12.69
N LEU A 228 -16.39 -2.88 13.74
CA LEU A 228 -16.49 -1.81 14.73
C LEU A 228 -15.18 -1.68 15.52
N TRP A 229 -14.64 -2.80 15.99
CA TRP A 229 -13.37 -2.82 16.71
C TRP A 229 -12.22 -2.24 15.88
N LEU A 230 -12.12 -2.62 14.58
CA LEU A 230 -11.10 -2.14 13.68
C LEU A 230 -11.20 -0.66 13.34
N LYS A 231 -12.36 -0.03 13.50
CA LYS A 231 -12.51 1.43 13.35
C LYS A 231 -11.96 2.22 14.55
N GLY A 232 -11.81 1.56 15.70
CA GLY A 232 -11.34 2.17 16.93
C GLY A 232 -9.82 2.17 17.13
N ILE A 233 -9.06 1.60 16.21
CA ILE A 233 -7.59 1.48 16.32
C ILE A 233 -6.82 2.49 15.49
#